data_f939a15f7adb5215b0521608aec8ba2a
#
_entry.id   f939a15f7adb5215b0521608aec8ba2a
#
_cell.length_a   1.000
_cell.length_b   1.000
_cell.length_c   1.000
_cell.angle_alpha   90.00
_cell.angle_beta   90.00
_cell.angle_gamma   90.00
#
_symmetry.space_group_name_H-M   'P 1'
#
loop_
_entity.id
_entity.type
_entity.pdbx_description
1 polymer ?
#
loop_
_entity_poly.entity_id
_entity_poly.type
_entity_poly.pdbx_seq_one_letter_code
_entity_poly.pdbx_strand_id
1 'polypeptide(L)'
;MPKSSSEEPPVEPSRSDGVRSSTRRDLVEGQIVAEATRLFAERGFSGTSLKDIADATGLTRPAIYHYVRNKDELLAKLVAELAQDPVVALREINGSQETSVIERLRRMAHTIALRQAEQPARFQLLIRSESDLSDELAGPYQQGRREVLQEFVRVIDEGIRTGEMRAVDSRIAALSILGQCNWIAWWHPPASPADVNEHVADSIADFAVASVESSDGEAAPGDGRARALALLKRDVRYLEKVLAEGP
;
A
#
# COMPACT_ATOMS: atom_id res chain seq x y z
N MET A 1 -64.21 -11.95 42.56
CA MET A 1 -62.74 -11.99 42.65
C MET A 1 -62.19 -12.27 41.30
N PRO A 2 -61.75 -11.29 40.49
CA PRO A 2 -61.11 -11.56 39.18
C PRO A 2 -59.61 -11.74 39.34
N LYS A 3 -59.08 -12.76 38.64
CA LYS A 3 -57.67 -13.08 38.55
C LYS A 3 -56.95 -11.99 37.67
N SER A 4 -55.94 -11.34 38.24
CA SER A 4 -55.03 -10.47 37.51
C SER A 4 -54.02 -11.30 36.68
N SER A 5 -54.07 -11.19 35.39
CA SER A 5 -53.06 -11.65 34.47
C SER A 5 -51.99 -10.59 34.39
N SER A 6 -50.76 -10.96 34.84
CA SER A 6 -49.55 -10.11 34.67
C SER A 6 -49.02 -10.40 33.25
N GLU A 7 -49.15 -9.44 32.35
CA GLU A 7 -48.42 -9.42 31.08
C GLU A 7 -46.97 -8.97 31.35
N GLU A 8 -46.00 -9.84 31.08
CA GLU A 8 -44.58 -9.45 30.98
C GLU A 8 -44.37 -8.60 29.72
N PRO A 9 -43.58 -7.51 29.77
CA PRO A 9 -43.26 -6.75 28.58
C PRO A 9 -42.28 -7.51 27.67
N PRO A 10 -42.33 -7.31 26.33
CA PRO A 10 -41.42 -7.97 25.40
C PRO A 10 -40.00 -7.48 25.62
N VAL A 11 -39.08 -8.42 25.74
CA VAL A 11 -37.64 -8.20 25.83
C VAL A 11 -37.13 -7.70 24.47
N GLU A 12 -36.71 -6.44 24.38
CA GLU A 12 -36.05 -5.90 23.20
C GLU A 12 -34.67 -6.57 23.01
N PRO A 13 -34.29 -6.98 21.79
CA PRO A 13 -32.96 -7.55 21.54
C PRO A 13 -31.87 -6.48 21.77
N SER A 14 -30.91 -6.81 22.62
CA SER A 14 -29.82 -5.94 23.02
C SER A 14 -28.94 -5.56 21.83
N ARG A 15 -28.68 -4.26 21.67
CA ARG A 15 -27.79 -3.67 20.64
C ARG A 15 -26.35 -4.23 20.67
N SER A 16 -25.95 -4.91 21.72
CA SER A 16 -24.61 -5.50 21.89
C SER A 16 -24.38 -6.76 21.05
N ASP A 17 -25.43 -7.50 20.68
CA ASP A 17 -25.29 -8.72 19.90
C ASP A 17 -25.03 -8.45 18.40
N GLY A 18 -25.55 -7.35 17.87
CA GLY A 18 -25.31 -6.96 16.48
C GLY A 18 -23.84 -6.57 16.21
N VAL A 19 -23.20 -5.85 17.13
CA VAL A 19 -21.79 -5.40 17.00
C VAL A 19 -20.83 -6.60 17.10
N ARG A 20 -21.07 -7.52 18.02
CA ARG A 20 -20.24 -8.73 18.19
C ARG A 20 -20.36 -9.68 16.99
N SER A 21 -21.53 -9.79 16.40
CA SER A 21 -21.79 -10.61 15.21
C SER A 21 -21.09 -10.05 13.97
N SER A 22 -21.09 -8.72 13.77
CA SER A 22 -20.37 -8.04 12.70
C SER A 22 -18.86 -8.27 12.82
N THR A 23 -18.27 -7.99 13.98
CA THR A 23 -16.83 -8.15 14.21
C THR A 23 -16.35 -9.59 13.97
N ARG A 24 -17.14 -10.60 14.37
CA ARG A 24 -16.80 -12.02 14.13
C ARG A 24 -16.89 -12.38 12.65
N ARG A 25 -17.87 -11.84 11.94
CA ARG A 25 -18.01 -12.06 10.50
C ARG A 25 -16.83 -11.48 9.75
N ASP A 26 -16.43 -10.24 10.08
CA ASP A 26 -15.31 -9.53 9.45
C ASP A 26 -13.98 -10.27 9.67
N LEU A 27 -13.77 -10.84 10.87
CA LEU A 27 -12.60 -11.67 11.19
C LEU A 27 -12.55 -12.93 10.32
N VAL A 28 -13.68 -13.63 10.17
CA VAL A 28 -13.74 -14.85 9.35
C VAL A 28 -13.56 -14.52 7.86
N GLU A 29 -14.17 -13.45 7.37
CA GLU A 29 -13.95 -12.96 5.99
C GLU A 29 -12.48 -12.62 5.76
N GLY A 30 -11.82 -11.95 6.69
CA GLY A 30 -10.38 -11.66 6.63
C GLY A 30 -9.53 -12.94 6.55
N GLN A 31 -9.86 -13.97 7.33
CA GLN A 31 -9.20 -15.27 7.25
C GLN A 31 -9.39 -15.95 5.89
N ILE A 32 -10.61 -15.93 5.35
CA ILE A 32 -10.92 -16.50 4.03
C ILE A 32 -10.10 -15.81 2.95
N VAL A 33 -10.05 -14.47 2.96
CA VAL A 33 -9.25 -13.67 2.01
C VAL A 33 -7.77 -13.98 2.14
N ALA A 34 -7.23 -14.08 3.36
CA ALA A 34 -5.82 -14.40 3.59
C ALA A 34 -5.44 -15.78 3.05
N GLU A 35 -6.23 -16.83 3.36
CA GLU A 35 -5.98 -18.19 2.87
C GLU A 35 -6.19 -18.32 1.37
N ALA A 36 -7.19 -17.63 0.81
CA ALA A 36 -7.38 -17.57 -0.64
C ALA A 36 -6.15 -16.95 -1.32
N THR A 37 -5.64 -15.85 -0.79
CA THR A 37 -4.44 -15.18 -1.29
C THR A 37 -3.24 -16.12 -1.31
N ARG A 38 -3.00 -16.82 -0.20
CA ARG A 38 -1.91 -17.80 -0.09
C ARG A 38 -2.04 -18.91 -1.13
N LEU A 39 -3.21 -19.53 -1.21
CA LEU A 39 -3.46 -20.63 -2.15
C LEU A 39 -3.38 -20.18 -3.62
N PHE A 40 -3.90 -19.00 -3.95
CA PHE A 40 -3.76 -18.42 -5.29
C PHE A 40 -2.30 -18.12 -5.63
N ALA A 41 -1.50 -17.64 -4.67
CA ALA A 41 -0.07 -17.38 -4.88
C ALA A 41 0.73 -18.68 -5.09
N GLU A 42 0.39 -19.75 -4.35
CA GLU A 42 1.09 -21.05 -4.41
C GLU A 42 0.70 -21.88 -5.63
N ARG A 43 -0.59 -21.95 -5.96
CA ARG A 43 -1.17 -22.90 -6.94
C ARG A 43 -1.74 -22.23 -8.18
N GLY A 44 -1.73 -20.92 -8.22
CA GLY A 44 -2.43 -20.11 -9.22
C GLY A 44 -3.93 -20.01 -8.96
N PHE A 45 -4.56 -18.99 -9.56
CA PHE A 45 -6.01 -18.78 -9.44
C PHE A 45 -6.81 -19.97 -10.01
N SER A 46 -6.44 -20.46 -11.21
CA SER A 46 -7.12 -21.57 -11.85
C SER A 46 -6.93 -22.92 -11.13
N GLY A 47 -5.79 -23.11 -10.44
CA GLY A 47 -5.45 -24.32 -9.69
C GLY A 47 -6.07 -24.38 -8.27
N THR A 48 -6.83 -23.36 -7.84
CA THR A 48 -7.42 -23.30 -6.50
C THR A 48 -8.96 -23.34 -6.60
N SER A 49 -9.59 -24.12 -5.74
CA SER A 49 -11.06 -24.19 -5.62
C SER A 49 -11.56 -23.60 -4.31
N LEU A 50 -12.84 -23.22 -4.22
CA LEU A 50 -13.46 -22.81 -2.96
C LEU A 50 -13.41 -23.92 -1.89
N LYS A 51 -13.35 -25.19 -2.30
CA LYS A 51 -13.19 -26.31 -1.38
C LYS A 51 -11.80 -26.25 -0.72
N ASP A 52 -10.75 -26.02 -1.49
CA ASP A 52 -9.39 -25.91 -0.95
C ASP A 52 -9.29 -24.77 0.06
N ILE A 53 -9.96 -23.64 -0.21
CA ILE A 53 -10.00 -22.49 0.71
C ILE A 53 -10.80 -22.83 1.98
N ALA A 54 -11.95 -23.52 1.85
CA ALA A 54 -12.72 -23.96 2.99
C ALA A 54 -11.91 -24.92 3.89
N ASP A 55 -11.25 -25.91 3.29
CA ASP A 55 -10.41 -26.85 3.99
C ASP A 55 -9.24 -26.14 4.75
N ALA A 56 -8.61 -25.13 4.11
CA ALA A 56 -7.53 -24.34 4.70
C ALA A 56 -8.00 -23.42 5.85
N THR A 57 -9.22 -22.91 5.80
CA THR A 57 -9.81 -22.07 6.87
C THR A 57 -10.50 -22.87 7.97
N GLY A 58 -10.56 -24.19 7.84
CA GLY A 58 -11.32 -25.05 8.77
C GLY A 58 -12.83 -24.91 8.68
N LEU A 59 -13.34 -24.32 7.59
CA LEU A 59 -14.76 -24.16 7.33
C LEU A 59 -15.32 -25.37 6.56
N THR A 60 -16.57 -25.67 6.82
CA THR A 60 -17.29 -26.63 5.95
C THR A 60 -17.61 -25.99 4.62
N ARG A 61 -17.74 -26.82 3.55
CA ARG A 61 -18.12 -26.33 2.23
C ARG A 61 -19.43 -25.50 2.21
N PRO A 62 -20.50 -25.86 2.94
CA PRO A 62 -21.66 -24.97 3.06
C PRO A 62 -21.37 -23.65 3.77
N ALA A 63 -20.50 -23.66 4.80
CA ALA A 63 -20.19 -22.47 5.58
C ALA A 63 -19.45 -21.41 4.77
N ILE A 64 -18.54 -21.77 3.86
CA ILE A 64 -17.83 -20.79 3.05
C ILE A 64 -18.76 -20.00 2.12
N TYR A 65 -19.83 -20.63 1.62
CA TYR A 65 -20.82 -19.97 0.76
C TYR A 65 -21.67 -18.91 1.48
N HIS A 66 -21.65 -18.85 2.82
CA HIS A 66 -22.23 -17.74 3.56
C HIS A 66 -21.40 -16.46 3.50
N TYR A 67 -20.11 -16.58 3.16
CA TYR A 67 -19.17 -15.46 3.10
C TYR A 67 -18.84 -15.04 1.67
N VAL A 68 -18.73 -16.01 0.75
CA VAL A 68 -18.34 -15.74 -0.65
C VAL A 68 -19.12 -16.65 -1.59
N ARG A 69 -19.56 -16.09 -2.73
CA ARG A 69 -20.37 -16.83 -3.73
C ARG A 69 -19.50 -17.70 -4.64
N ASN A 70 -18.32 -17.19 -5.01
CA ASN A 70 -17.37 -17.86 -5.90
C ASN A 70 -15.95 -17.32 -5.64
N LYS A 71 -14.96 -17.94 -6.30
CA LYS A 71 -13.56 -17.51 -6.18
C LYS A 71 -13.27 -16.19 -6.88
N ASP A 72 -14.06 -15.81 -7.89
CA ASP A 72 -13.93 -14.53 -8.58
C ASP A 72 -14.31 -13.37 -7.67
N GLU A 73 -15.28 -13.54 -6.77
CA GLU A 73 -15.60 -12.56 -5.73
C GLU A 73 -14.44 -12.34 -4.77
N LEU A 74 -13.70 -13.40 -4.40
CA LEU A 74 -12.49 -13.27 -3.58
C LEU A 74 -11.39 -12.52 -4.32
N LEU A 75 -11.19 -12.82 -5.59
CA LEU A 75 -10.23 -12.10 -6.41
C LEU A 75 -10.63 -10.64 -6.58
N ALA A 76 -11.92 -10.35 -6.75
CA ALA A 76 -12.43 -8.98 -6.82
C ALA A 76 -12.17 -8.19 -5.53
N LYS A 77 -12.39 -8.81 -4.36
CA LYS A 77 -12.05 -8.18 -3.05
C LYS A 77 -10.56 -7.88 -2.96
N LEU A 78 -9.70 -8.83 -3.32
CA LEU A 78 -8.24 -8.63 -3.33
C LEU A 78 -7.81 -7.50 -4.26
N VAL A 79 -8.38 -7.45 -5.47
CA VAL A 79 -8.12 -6.38 -6.45
C VAL A 79 -8.56 -5.02 -5.89
N ALA A 80 -9.74 -4.95 -5.27
CA ALA A 80 -10.25 -3.70 -4.69
C ALA A 80 -9.34 -3.20 -3.55
N GLU A 81 -8.97 -4.06 -2.61
CA GLU A 81 -8.08 -3.73 -1.49
C GLU A 81 -6.70 -3.24 -1.98
N LEU A 82 -6.15 -3.88 -3.02
CA LEU A 82 -4.82 -3.55 -3.53
C LEU A 82 -4.80 -2.35 -4.49
N ALA A 83 -5.92 -2.04 -5.14
CA ALA A 83 -6.01 -0.95 -6.10
C ALA A 83 -6.61 0.33 -5.51
N GLN A 84 -7.62 0.23 -4.65
CA GLN A 84 -8.38 1.39 -4.17
C GLN A 84 -7.89 1.93 -2.81
N ASP A 85 -7.58 1.06 -1.84
CA ASP A 85 -7.13 1.49 -0.53
C ASP A 85 -5.87 2.36 -0.57
N PRO A 86 -4.80 2.02 -1.36
CA PRO A 86 -3.65 2.89 -1.47
C PRO A 86 -3.99 4.29 -1.96
N VAL A 87 -4.90 4.40 -2.94
CA VAL A 87 -5.30 5.70 -3.51
C VAL A 87 -5.92 6.59 -2.46
N VAL A 88 -6.82 6.04 -1.61
CA VAL A 88 -7.47 6.80 -0.53
C VAL A 88 -6.42 7.33 0.45
N ALA A 89 -5.53 6.46 0.94
CA ALA A 89 -4.48 6.84 1.88
C ALA A 89 -3.54 7.92 1.28
N LEU A 90 -3.13 7.76 0.02
CA LEU A 90 -2.25 8.72 -0.64
C LEU A 90 -2.92 10.09 -0.86
N ARG A 91 -4.22 10.11 -1.16
CA ARG A 91 -4.98 11.36 -1.27
C ARG A 91 -5.10 12.09 0.05
N GLU A 92 -5.32 11.37 1.15
CA GLU A 92 -5.35 11.94 2.50
C GLU A 92 -3.99 12.57 2.86
N ILE A 93 -2.88 11.87 2.58
CA ILE A 93 -1.53 12.39 2.80
C ILE A 93 -1.29 13.66 1.95
N ASN A 94 -1.64 13.63 0.66
CA ASN A 94 -1.48 14.77 -0.23
C ASN A 94 -2.37 15.97 0.15
N GLY A 95 -3.53 15.72 0.76
CA GLY A 95 -4.44 16.76 1.25
C GLY A 95 -3.95 17.50 2.50
N SER A 96 -2.93 16.98 3.19
CA SER A 96 -2.38 17.58 4.42
C SER A 96 -1.49 18.78 4.11
N GLN A 97 -2.07 19.97 4.11
CA GLN A 97 -1.33 21.23 3.81
C GLN A 97 -0.41 21.71 4.94
N GLU A 98 -0.56 21.17 6.14
CA GLU A 98 0.29 21.50 7.28
C GLU A 98 1.67 20.79 7.24
N THR A 99 1.81 19.82 6.33
CA THR A 99 3.01 18.98 6.20
C THR A 99 3.80 19.41 4.97
N SER A 100 5.15 19.48 5.07
CA SER A 100 6.01 19.81 3.92
C SER A 100 5.84 18.79 2.78
N VAL A 101 6.18 19.20 1.56
CA VAL A 101 6.07 18.33 0.38
C VAL A 101 6.99 17.12 0.50
N ILE A 102 8.18 17.31 1.07
CA ILE A 102 9.16 16.24 1.35
C ILE A 102 8.57 15.22 2.32
N GLU A 103 7.98 15.67 3.42
CA GLU A 103 7.38 14.77 4.41
C GLU A 103 6.14 14.04 3.85
N ARG A 104 5.35 14.69 3.01
CA ARG A 104 4.24 14.02 2.30
C ARG A 104 4.78 12.90 1.40
N LEU A 105 5.82 13.15 0.61
CA LEU A 105 6.46 12.12 -0.22
C LEU A 105 6.99 10.96 0.63
N ARG A 106 7.66 11.28 1.75
CA ARG A 106 8.18 10.29 2.70
C ARG A 106 7.06 9.38 3.19
N ARG A 107 5.97 9.96 3.69
CA ARG A 107 4.81 9.21 4.20
C ARG A 107 4.12 8.38 3.10
N MET A 108 4.04 8.90 1.89
CA MET A 108 3.47 8.17 0.75
C MET A 108 4.34 6.95 0.40
N ALA A 109 5.65 7.12 0.30
CA ALA A 109 6.59 6.03 0.01
C ALA A 109 6.58 4.98 1.12
N HIS A 110 6.62 5.42 2.40
CA HIS A 110 6.49 4.55 3.57
C HIS A 110 5.20 3.72 3.53
N THR A 111 4.05 4.36 3.28
CA THR A 111 2.75 3.68 3.22
C THR A 111 2.74 2.55 2.17
N ILE A 112 3.26 2.81 0.98
CA ILE A 112 3.33 1.77 -0.07
C ILE A 112 4.35 0.69 0.30
N ALA A 113 5.53 1.07 0.79
CA ALA A 113 6.60 0.13 1.15
C ALA A 113 6.16 -0.81 2.29
N LEU A 114 5.52 -0.29 3.33
CA LEU A 114 5.02 -1.08 4.47
C LEU A 114 3.99 -2.11 4.02
N ARG A 115 3.04 -1.73 3.16
CA ARG A 115 2.06 -2.67 2.60
C ARG A 115 2.72 -3.83 1.85
N GLN A 116 3.80 -3.55 1.10
CA GLN A 116 4.53 -4.60 0.38
C GLN A 116 5.35 -5.49 1.32
N ALA A 117 5.89 -4.92 2.40
CA ALA A 117 6.63 -5.67 3.42
C ALA A 117 5.71 -6.60 4.23
N GLU A 118 4.54 -6.11 4.62
CA GLU A 118 3.58 -6.89 5.42
C GLU A 118 2.89 -8.00 4.62
N GLN A 119 2.58 -7.76 3.35
CA GLN A 119 1.74 -8.64 2.54
C GLN A 119 2.31 -8.90 1.13
N PRO A 120 3.56 -9.38 1.02
CA PRO A 120 4.23 -9.55 -0.27
C PRO A 120 3.47 -10.50 -1.22
N ALA A 121 2.86 -11.56 -0.67
CA ALA A 121 2.12 -12.55 -1.45
C ALA A 121 0.90 -11.96 -2.20
N ARG A 122 0.24 -10.96 -1.61
CA ARG A 122 -0.90 -10.27 -2.26
C ARG A 122 -0.46 -9.53 -3.52
N PHE A 123 0.64 -8.77 -3.42
CA PHE A 123 1.16 -8.03 -4.56
C PHE A 123 1.68 -8.96 -5.66
N GLN A 124 2.45 -9.99 -5.30
CA GLN A 124 2.95 -11.00 -6.24
C GLN A 124 1.81 -11.71 -6.98
N LEU A 125 0.75 -12.07 -6.25
CA LEU A 125 -0.43 -12.70 -6.85
C LEU A 125 -1.03 -11.82 -7.94
N LEU A 126 -1.29 -10.54 -7.66
CA LEU A 126 -1.90 -9.63 -8.64
C LEU A 126 -1.04 -9.44 -9.87
N ILE A 127 0.28 -9.26 -9.71
CA ILE A 127 1.19 -9.13 -10.85
C ILE A 127 1.18 -10.39 -11.71
N ARG A 128 1.13 -11.57 -11.10
CA ARG A 128 1.09 -12.86 -11.83
C ARG A 128 -0.26 -13.11 -12.49
N SER A 129 -1.34 -12.65 -11.89
CA SER A 129 -2.71 -12.90 -12.35
C SER A 129 -3.28 -11.74 -13.17
N GLU A 130 -2.52 -10.67 -13.44
CA GLU A 130 -3.02 -9.49 -14.18
C GLU A 130 -3.57 -9.88 -15.57
N SER A 131 -2.93 -10.83 -16.26
CA SER A 131 -3.40 -11.34 -17.54
C SER A 131 -4.65 -12.22 -17.47
N ASP A 132 -4.96 -12.76 -16.30
CA ASP A 132 -6.07 -13.68 -16.07
C ASP A 132 -7.29 -12.96 -15.47
N LEU A 133 -7.16 -11.65 -15.18
CA LEU A 133 -8.27 -10.84 -14.66
C LEU A 133 -9.36 -10.71 -15.75
N SER A 134 -10.62 -10.89 -15.34
CA SER A 134 -11.73 -10.53 -16.21
C SER A 134 -11.74 -9.02 -16.51
N ASP A 135 -12.32 -8.62 -17.63
CA ASP A 135 -12.42 -7.20 -18.05
C ASP A 135 -13.04 -6.33 -16.94
N GLU A 136 -13.98 -6.88 -16.16
CA GLU A 136 -14.64 -6.21 -15.04
C GLU A 136 -13.66 -5.88 -13.90
N LEU A 137 -12.62 -6.70 -13.70
CA LEU A 137 -11.62 -6.52 -12.64
C LEU A 137 -10.35 -5.81 -13.14
N ALA A 138 -9.96 -6.04 -14.39
CA ALA A 138 -8.78 -5.43 -14.99
C ALA A 138 -8.88 -3.90 -15.08
N GLY A 139 -10.06 -3.38 -15.43
CA GLY A 139 -10.32 -1.93 -15.54
C GLY A 139 -10.09 -1.19 -14.22
N PRO A 140 -10.80 -1.53 -13.14
CA PRO A 140 -10.59 -0.93 -11.82
C PRO A 140 -9.16 -1.07 -11.29
N TYR A 141 -8.52 -2.21 -11.50
CA TYR A 141 -7.14 -2.45 -11.09
C TYR A 141 -6.15 -1.51 -11.80
N GLN A 142 -6.25 -1.42 -13.13
CA GLN A 142 -5.40 -0.51 -13.92
C GLN A 142 -5.66 0.96 -13.57
N GLN A 143 -6.92 1.31 -13.29
CA GLN A 143 -7.27 2.66 -12.87
C GLN A 143 -6.63 2.99 -11.52
N GLY A 144 -6.72 2.13 -10.51
CA GLY A 144 -6.09 2.33 -9.21
C GLY A 144 -4.58 2.51 -9.33
N ARG A 145 -3.90 1.70 -10.13
CA ARG A 145 -2.45 1.86 -10.40
C ARG A 145 -2.11 3.21 -11.03
N ARG A 146 -2.93 3.68 -11.98
CA ARG A 146 -2.75 5.01 -12.58
C ARG A 146 -2.93 6.13 -11.56
N GLU A 147 -3.92 6.01 -10.68
CA GLU A 147 -4.21 6.99 -9.65
C GLU A 147 -3.09 7.05 -8.60
N VAL A 148 -2.57 5.89 -8.15
CA VAL A 148 -1.38 5.84 -7.28
C VAL A 148 -0.21 6.59 -7.92
N LEU A 149 0.10 6.32 -9.19
CA LEU A 149 1.16 7.02 -9.92
C LEU A 149 0.89 8.52 -9.99
N GLN A 150 -0.34 8.94 -10.25
CA GLN A 150 -0.71 10.35 -10.33
C GLN A 150 -0.54 11.09 -9.00
N GLU A 151 -0.83 10.44 -7.85
CA GLU A 151 -0.60 11.04 -6.55
C GLU A 151 0.90 11.30 -6.30
N PHE A 152 1.78 10.36 -6.65
CA PHE A 152 3.23 10.58 -6.56
C PHE A 152 3.72 11.67 -7.51
N VAL A 153 3.25 11.69 -8.75
CA VAL A 153 3.59 12.75 -9.71
C VAL A 153 3.19 14.11 -9.16
N ARG A 154 1.97 14.23 -8.59
CA ARG A 154 1.45 15.48 -8.05
C ARG A 154 2.32 16.05 -6.92
N VAL A 155 2.72 15.22 -5.95
CA VAL A 155 3.56 15.66 -4.84
C VAL A 155 4.96 16.07 -5.32
N ILE A 156 5.53 15.35 -6.30
CA ILE A 156 6.84 15.68 -6.87
C ILE A 156 6.78 16.97 -7.69
N ASP A 157 5.77 17.16 -8.53
CA ASP A 157 5.56 18.40 -9.29
C ASP A 157 5.43 19.62 -8.37
N GLU A 158 4.71 19.46 -7.26
CA GLU A 158 4.59 20.49 -6.24
C GLU A 158 5.94 20.80 -5.60
N GLY A 159 6.71 19.78 -5.21
CA GLY A 159 8.04 19.94 -4.60
C GLY A 159 9.06 20.61 -5.56
N ILE A 160 9.00 20.31 -6.86
CA ILE A 160 9.81 20.99 -7.87
C ILE A 160 9.39 22.46 -7.99
N ARG A 161 8.10 22.74 -7.97
CA ARG A 161 7.55 24.10 -8.08
C ARG A 161 7.88 24.96 -6.85
N THR A 162 7.89 24.36 -5.65
CA THR A 162 8.27 25.07 -4.40
C THR A 162 9.78 25.17 -4.20
N GLY A 163 10.59 24.44 -4.99
CA GLY A 163 12.04 24.39 -4.86
C GLY A 163 12.54 23.42 -3.78
N GLU A 164 11.66 22.70 -3.10
CA GLU A 164 12.02 21.66 -2.12
C GLU A 164 12.58 20.41 -2.78
N MET A 165 12.22 20.18 -4.05
CA MET A 165 12.73 19.07 -4.86
C MET A 165 13.50 19.59 -6.07
N ARG A 166 14.54 18.85 -6.45
CA ARG A 166 15.33 19.13 -7.64
C ARG A 166 14.53 18.95 -8.93
N ALA A 167 14.89 19.66 -10.00
CA ALA A 167 14.26 19.53 -11.30
C ALA A 167 14.53 18.15 -11.92
N VAL A 168 13.52 17.29 -11.93
CA VAL A 168 13.52 15.95 -12.53
C VAL A 168 12.26 15.73 -13.36
N ASP A 169 12.23 14.68 -14.19
CA ASP A 169 10.98 14.19 -14.75
C ASP A 169 10.16 13.54 -13.63
N SER A 170 9.08 14.19 -13.21
CA SER A 170 8.24 13.76 -12.08
C SER A 170 7.62 12.37 -12.30
N ARG A 171 7.29 12.04 -13.56
CA ARG A 171 6.74 10.73 -13.89
C ARG A 171 7.80 9.63 -13.77
N ILE A 172 9.02 9.86 -14.24
CA ILE A 172 10.12 8.90 -14.12
C ILE A 172 10.53 8.75 -12.64
N ALA A 173 10.61 9.85 -11.89
CA ALA A 173 10.89 9.81 -10.46
C ALA A 173 9.83 9.02 -9.70
N ALA A 174 8.53 9.27 -9.93
CA ALA A 174 7.42 8.53 -9.34
C ALA A 174 7.48 7.03 -9.65
N LEU A 175 7.73 6.66 -10.92
CA LEU A 175 7.88 5.25 -11.32
C LEU A 175 9.10 4.59 -10.67
N SER A 176 10.20 5.29 -10.50
CA SER A 176 11.41 4.78 -9.82
C SER A 176 11.15 4.54 -8.33
N ILE A 177 10.49 5.47 -7.64
CA ILE A 177 10.11 5.33 -6.24
C ILE A 177 9.13 4.16 -6.05
N LEU A 178 8.07 4.09 -6.86
CA LEU A 178 7.11 2.99 -6.83
C LEU A 178 7.78 1.64 -7.15
N GLY A 179 8.76 1.63 -8.06
CA GLY A 179 9.56 0.45 -8.36
C GLY A 179 10.33 -0.06 -7.13
N GLN A 180 10.98 0.82 -6.38
CA GLN A 180 11.67 0.47 -5.13
C GLN A 180 10.68 -0.09 -4.09
N CYS A 181 9.56 0.58 -3.86
CA CYS A 181 8.53 0.11 -2.93
C CYS A 181 8.00 -1.28 -3.33
N ASN A 182 7.66 -1.46 -4.60
CA ASN A 182 7.06 -2.69 -5.09
C ASN A 182 8.06 -3.86 -5.10
N TRP A 183 9.35 -3.58 -5.29
CA TRP A 183 10.40 -4.60 -5.32
C TRP A 183 10.56 -5.33 -3.97
N ILE A 184 10.18 -4.71 -2.86
CA ILE A 184 10.15 -5.31 -1.52
C ILE A 184 9.46 -6.67 -1.53
N ALA A 185 8.36 -6.80 -2.26
CA ALA A 185 7.58 -8.03 -2.33
C ALA A 185 8.35 -9.26 -2.81
N TRP A 186 9.51 -9.10 -3.48
CA TRP A 186 10.30 -10.22 -4.01
C TRP A 186 11.47 -10.66 -3.14
N TRP A 187 12.00 -9.77 -2.30
CA TRP A 187 13.17 -10.09 -1.49
C TRP A 187 12.90 -10.08 0.02
N HIS A 188 11.85 -9.39 0.46
CA HIS A 188 11.54 -9.33 1.89
C HIS A 188 10.86 -10.64 2.34
N PRO A 189 11.34 -11.28 3.45
CA PRO A 189 10.77 -12.51 3.91
C PRO A 189 9.32 -12.33 4.36
N PRO A 190 8.38 -13.21 3.95
CA PRO A 190 7.02 -13.18 4.46
C PRO A 190 6.99 -13.46 5.98
N ALA A 191 6.00 -12.91 6.66
CA ALA A 191 5.83 -13.04 8.12
C ALA A 191 7.01 -12.51 8.96
N SER A 192 7.72 -11.50 8.44
CA SER A 192 8.72 -10.76 9.22
C SER A 192 8.05 -10.03 10.40
N PRO A 193 8.76 -9.83 11.53
CA PRO A 193 8.26 -9.02 12.63
C PRO A 193 7.88 -7.60 12.20
N ALA A 194 6.92 -6.98 12.89
CA ALA A 194 6.40 -5.67 12.54
C ALA A 194 7.48 -4.58 12.53
N ASP A 195 8.39 -4.60 13.50
CA ASP A 195 9.52 -3.67 13.60
C ASP A 195 10.51 -3.81 12.44
N VAL A 196 10.68 -5.01 11.89
CA VAL A 196 11.49 -5.25 10.69
C VAL A 196 10.80 -4.69 9.45
N ASN A 197 9.48 -4.88 9.32
CA ASN A 197 8.69 -4.33 8.23
C ASN A 197 8.73 -2.79 8.24
N GLU A 198 8.56 -2.17 9.42
CA GLU A 198 8.65 -0.73 9.61
C GLU A 198 10.05 -0.20 9.23
N HIS A 199 11.12 -0.86 9.68
CA HIS A 199 12.48 -0.47 9.33
C HIS A 199 12.74 -0.50 7.81
N VAL A 200 12.25 -1.51 7.12
CA VAL A 200 12.33 -1.60 5.66
C VAL A 200 11.58 -0.46 5.00
N ALA A 201 10.34 -0.19 5.46
CA ALA A 201 9.50 0.87 4.92
C ALA A 201 10.13 2.26 5.13
N ASP A 202 10.66 2.55 6.32
CA ASP A 202 11.39 3.78 6.64
C ASP A 202 12.61 3.96 5.73
N SER A 203 13.43 2.91 5.59
CA SER A 203 14.63 2.96 4.75
C SER A 203 14.31 3.28 3.30
N ILE A 204 13.28 2.65 2.73
CA ILE A 204 12.84 2.91 1.36
C ILE A 204 12.26 4.32 1.21
N ALA A 205 11.53 4.81 2.22
CA ALA A 205 11.01 6.17 2.23
C ALA A 205 12.15 7.21 2.27
N ASP A 206 13.20 6.96 3.04
CA ASP A 206 14.40 7.81 3.07
C ASP A 206 15.12 7.84 1.72
N PHE A 207 15.28 6.69 1.06
CA PHE A 207 15.84 6.63 -0.29
C PHE A 207 14.97 7.38 -1.32
N ALA A 208 13.63 7.27 -1.20
CA ALA A 208 12.71 7.98 -2.07
C ALA A 208 12.90 9.49 -1.96
N VAL A 209 12.95 10.03 -0.75
CA VAL A 209 13.21 11.45 -0.47
C VAL A 209 14.58 11.85 -1.00
N ALA A 210 15.65 11.15 -0.62
CA ALA A 210 17.01 11.46 -1.03
C ALA A 210 17.18 11.47 -2.56
N SER A 211 16.36 10.71 -3.30
CA SER A 211 16.40 10.66 -4.76
C SER A 211 15.92 11.94 -5.44
N VAL A 212 15.10 12.75 -4.78
CA VAL A 212 14.45 13.94 -5.37
C VAL A 212 14.66 15.22 -4.57
N GLU A 213 15.10 15.14 -3.31
CA GLU A 213 15.33 16.32 -2.46
C GLU A 213 16.35 17.26 -3.09
N SER A 214 16.10 18.56 -3.01
CA SER A 214 17.07 19.58 -3.42
C SER A 214 18.20 19.62 -2.40
N SER A 215 19.44 19.48 -2.86
CA SER A 215 20.59 19.80 -2.02
C SER A 215 20.63 21.32 -1.79
N ASP A 216 20.85 21.77 -0.56
CA ASP A 216 21.05 23.19 -0.25
C ASP A 216 22.07 23.82 -1.22
N GLY A 217 21.59 24.66 -2.13
CA GLY A 217 22.40 25.31 -3.16
C GLY A 217 22.10 24.91 -4.62
N GLU A 218 21.11 24.03 -4.88
CA GLU A 218 20.64 23.83 -6.27
C GLU A 218 19.84 25.04 -6.72
N ALA A 219 20.38 25.74 -7.74
CA ALA A 219 19.78 26.91 -8.33
C ALA A 219 18.45 26.57 -9.03
N ALA A 220 17.54 27.55 -9.08
CA ALA A 220 16.24 27.46 -9.73
C ALA A 220 16.34 26.90 -11.16
N PRO A 221 15.26 26.23 -11.67
CA PRO A 221 15.21 25.67 -13.02
C PRO A 221 15.55 26.75 -14.05
N GLY A 222 16.63 26.56 -14.80
CA GLY A 222 17.05 27.47 -15.88
C GLY A 222 18.51 27.98 -15.82
N ASP A 223 19.17 27.92 -14.65
CA ASP A 223 20.58 28.35 -14.54
C ASP A 223 21.55 27.15 -14.49
N GLY A 224 21.91 26.65 -15.67
CA GLY A 224 22.87 25.55 -15.81
C GLY A 224 24.26 25.86 -15.23
N ARG A 225 24.66 27.15 -15.16
CA ARG A 225 25.95 27.57 -14.58
C ARG A 225 25.92 27.49 -13.05
N ALA A 226 24.84 27.95 -12.42
CA ALA A 226 24.68 27.86 -10.97
C ALA A 226 24.59 26.40 -10.53
N ARG A 227 23.91 25.54 -11.30
CA ARG A 227 23.86 24.09 -11.05
C ARG A 227 25.25 23.43 -11.14
N ALA A 228 26.02 23.73 -12.19
CA ALA A 228 27.37 23.22 -12.34
C ALA A 228 28.27 23.65 -11.17
N LEU A 229 28.13 24.92 -10.72
CA LEU A 229 28.88 25.45 -9.58
C LEU A 229 28.47 24.77 -8.25
N ALA A 230 27.18 24.50 -8.05
CA ALA A 230 26.69 23.80 -6.86
C ALA A 230 27.23 22.37 -6.78
N LEU A 231 27.21 21.64 -7.91
CA LEU A 231 27.79 20.29 -8.00
C LEU A 231 29.29 20.30 -7.68
N LEU A 232 30.04 21.23 -8.28
CA LEU A 232 31.48 21.37 -8.01
C LEU A 232 31.76 21.65 -6.53
N LYS A 233 31.02 22.56 -5.89
CA LYS A 233 31.15 22.85 -4.47
C LYS A 233 30.86 21.64 -3.58
N ARG A 234 29.90 20.81 -3.95
CA ARG A 234 29.57 19.57 -3.24
C ARG A 234 30.73 18.57 -3.33
N ASP A 235 31.25 18.37 -4.53
CA ASP A 235 32.34 17.42 -4.79
C ASP A 235 33.64 17.88 -4.08
N VAL A 236 33.92 19.19 -4.05
CA VAL A 236 35.03 19.76 -3.28
C VAL A 236 34.87 19.50 -1.78
N ARG A 237 33.69 19.75 -1.21
CA ARG A 237 33.44 19.46 0.22
C ARG A 237 33.56 17.95 0.54
N TYR A 238 33.12 17.09 -0.35
CA TYR A 238 33.32 15.66 -0.19
C TYR A 238 34.80 15.26 -0.18
N LEU A 239 35.58 15.80 -1.12
CA LEU A 239 37.04 15.58 -1.15
C LEU A 239 37.75 16.13 0.09
N GLU A 240 37.38 17.32 0.55
CA GLU A 240 37.93 17.90 1.80
C GLU A 240 37.65 16.99 3.00
N LYS A 241 36.44 16.43 3.10
CA LYS A 241 36.06 15.47 4.15
C LYS A 241 36.90 14.19 4.08
N VAL A 242 37.00 13.57 2.88
CA VAL A 242 37.78 12.35 2.68
C VAL A 242 39.25 12.56 3.00
N LEU A 243 39.82 13.72 2.60
CA LEU A 243 41.20 14.06 2.89
C LEU A 243 41.46 14.39 4.38
N ALA A 244 40.47 14.91 5.10
CA ALA A 244 40.56 15.19 6.52
C ALA A 244 40.44 13.94 7.39
N GLU A 245 39.71 12.89 6.89
CA GLU A 245 39.54 11.64 7.63
C GLU A 245 40.75 10.70 7.51
N GLY A 246 41.75 11.00 6.63
CA GLY A 246 43.05 10.30 6.47
C GLY A 246 42.94 8.79 6.19
N PRO A 247 43.98 8.11 5.71
CA PRO A 247 43.97 6.67 5.57
C PRO A 247 43.98 5.94 6.91
#